data_ef06ec6556b353cbe5993b125d6287d6
#
_entry.id   ef06ec6556b353cbe5993b125d6287d6
#
_cell.length_a   1.000
_cell.length_b   1.000
_cell.length_c   1.000
_cell.angle_alpha   90.00
_cell.angle_beta   90.00
_cell.angle_gamma   90.00
#
_symmetry.space_group_name_H-M   'P 1'
#
loop_
_entity.id
_entity.type
_entity.pdbx_description
1 polymer ?
#
loop_
_entity_poly.entity_id
_entity_poly.type
_entity_poly.pdbx_seq_one_letter_code
_entity_poly.pdbx_strand_id
1 'polypeptide(L)'
;NDGEYYFEYKSTQADNMVFTIPVTKTIDDLYLFYDGTQVENAQITIDGTNVKSGDLDGYMLPIGKVSAGSEVKVTFQLKGETETGYVRLSAADFDQKEYNNLKEETADRAFIVRDYSSNYIEGNVNAKTDQTLFFSIPYDEGWYVEVDGKPADMWAVGNAFLGIDVSAGEHTVSLSYTSPGASAGWKISSLAIVIFLGSCFVKSRYKSDIKKKE
;
A
#
# COMPACT_ATOMS: atom_id res chain seq x y z
N ASN A 1 7.87 10.79 20.04
CA ASN A 1 6.94 11.91 20.23
C ASN A 1 6.54 12.43 18.87
N ASP A 2 5.28 12.23 18.50
CA ASP A 2 4.71 12.84 17.31
C ASP A 2 4.50 14.32 17.61
N GLY A 3 4.97 15.18 16.74
CA GLY A 3 4.81 16.62 16.85
C GLY A 3 4.37 17.22 15.53
N GLU A 4 3.39 18.08 15.58
CA GLU A 4 2.99 18.92 14.47
C GLU A 4 3.42 20.34 14.78
N TYR A 5 4.20 20.94 13.88
CA TYR A 5 4.77 22.27 14.06
C TYR A 5 4.30 23.17 12.94
N TYR A 6 3.68 24.27 13.31
CA TYR A 6 3.30 25.33 12.39
C TYR A 6 4.37 26.41 12.38
N PHE A 7 4.68 26.91 11.20
CA PHE A 7 5.60 28.01 11.04
C PHE A 7 5.00 29.14 10.21
N GLU A 8 5.42 30.33 10.53
CA GLU A 8 5.16 31.53 9.74
C GLU A 8 6.48 32.28 9.62
N TYR A 9 6.88 32.66 8.39
CA TYR A 9 8.06 33.47 8.18
C TYR A 9 7.78 34.60 7.19
N LYS A 10 8.56 35.68 7.32
CA LYS A 10 8.37 36.92 6.56
C LYS A 10 9.53 37.21 5.61
N SER A 11 10.29 36.21 5.22
CA SER A 11 11.41 36.34 4.30
C SER A 11 10.99 36.01 2.89
N THR A 12 11.56 36.69 1.91
CA THR A 12 11.45 36.31 0.48
C THR A 12 12.57 35.38 0.05
N GLN A 13 13.44 34.95 0.99
CA GLN A 13 14.50 33.98 0.76
C GLN A 13 14.12 32.66 1.43
N ALA A 14 14.53 31.55 0.83
CA ALA A 14 14.35 30.23 1.41
C ALA A 14 15.14 30.13 2.74
N ASP A 15 14.43 29.84 3.81
CA ASP A 15 14.99 29.64 5.15
C ASP A 15 14.97 28.15 5.52
N ASN A 16 15.84 27.76 6.44
CA ASN A 16 15.88 26.40 6.97
C ASN A 16 15.16 26.34 8.32
N MET A 17 14.33 25.32 8.48
CA MET A 17 13.78 24.93 9.78
C MET A 17 14.57 23.73 10.30
N VAL A 18 15.08 23.80 11.52
CA VAL A 18 15.94 22.75 12.09
C VAL A 18 15.31 22.19 13.34
N PHE A 19 15.12 20.87 13.35
CA PHE A 19 14.75 20.11 14.54
C PHE A 19 15.96 19.34 15.05
N THR A 20 16.21 19.44 16.34
CA THR A 20 17.27 18.71 17.02
C THR A 20 16.63 17.72 17.99
N ILE A 21 16.92 16.45 17.82
CA ILE A 21 16.39 15.35 18.62
C ILE A 21 17.55 14.76 19.44
N PRO A 22 17.61 15.05 20.75
CA PRO A 22 18.65 14.45 21.60
C PRO A 22 18.30 12.98 21.85
N VAL A 23 19.26 12.09 21.60
CA VAL A 23 19.11 10.65 21.80
C VAL A 23 19.59 10.28 23.20
N THR A 24 18.66 10.09 24.13
CA THR A 24 18.96 9.82 25.54
C THR A 24 19.24 8.35 25.84
N LYS A 25 18.76 7.45 24.98
CA LYS A 25 19.03 6.00 25.03
C LYS A 25 19.41 5.52 23.63
N THR A 26 20.20 4.46 23.55
CA THR A 26 20.49 3.84 22.25
C THR A 26 19.17 3.36 21.61
N ILE A 27 18.99 3.70 20.35
CA ILE A 27 17.90 3.28 19.48
C ILE A 27 18.50 2.31 18.49
N ASP A 28 17.98 1.08 18.42
CA ASP A 28 18.57 0.07 17.54
C ASP A 28 18.11 0.21 16.10
N ASP A 29 16.89 0.70 15.88
CA ASP A 29 16.37 0.88 14.52
C ASP A 29 15.43 2.09 14.45
N LEU A 30 16.00 3.27 14.31
CA LEU A 30 15.28 4.54 14.24
C LEU A 30 14.63 4.70 12.87
N TYR A 31 13.34 4.98 12.86
CA TYR A 31 12.59 5.44 11.70
C TYR A 31 12.12 6.87 11.93
N LEU A 32 12.21 7.69 10.88
CA LEU A 32 11.64 9.02 10.83
C LEU A 32 10.58 9.08 9.74
N PHE A 33 9.55 9.84 9.98
CA PHE A 33 8.53 10.18 9.00
C PHE A 33 8.23 11.68 9.12
N TYR A 34 8.12 12.36 8.01
CA TYR A 34 7.55 13.70 8.01
C TYR A 34 6.59 13.88 6.84
N ASP A 35 5.64 14.75 7.03
CA ASP A 35 4.87 15.40 5.97
C ASP A 35 4.83 16.91 6.22
N GLY A 36 4.72 17.70 5.17
CA GLY A 36 4.70 19.13 5.33
C GLY A 36 4.32 19.88 4.07
N THR A 37 3.84 21.11 4.25
CA THR A 37 3.63 22.04 3.16
C THR A 37 4.82 22.97 3.06
N GLN A 38 5.16 23.39 1.83
CA GLN A 38 6.22 24.38 1.58
C GLN A 38 7.63 23.91 1.95
N VAL A 39 7.83 22.63 2.11
CA VAL A 39 9.16 22.01 2.19
C VAL A 39 9.64 21.71 0.77
N GLU A 40 10.88 22.10 0.44
CA GLU A 40 11.53 21.79 -0.83
C GLU A 40 12.40 20.53 -0.69
N ASN A 41 13.20 20.49 0.37
CA ASN A 41 14.09 19.37 0.67
C ASN A 41 14.20 19.16 2.18
N ALA A 42 14.57 17.94 2.57
CA ALA A 42 14.97 17.63 3.92
C ALA A 42 16.39 17.03 3.94
N GLN A 43 17.11 17.33 5.02
CA GLN A 43 18.41 16.73 5.31
C GLN A 43 18.41 16.18 6.74
N ILE A 44 18.86 14.94 6.90
CA ILE A 44 18.97 14.27 8.19
C ILE A 44 20.45 14.01 8.48
N THR A 45 20.91 14.48 9.60
CA THR A 45 22.30 14.26 10.05
C THR A 45 22.32 13.60 11.43
N ILE A 46 23.32 12.78 11.68
CA ILE A 46 23.65 12.23 12.99
C ILE A 46 25.07 12.71 13.34
N ASP A 47 25.20 13.43 14.46
CA ASP A 47 26.45 14.02 14.92
C ASP A 47 27.16 14.82 13.80
N GLY A 48 26.37 15.55 12.99
CA GLY A 48 26.86 16.34 11.86
C GLY A 48 27.12 15.56 10.57
N THR A 49 27.05 14.22 10.59
CA THR A 49 27.23 13.40 9.39
C THR A 49 25.88 13.23 8.66
N ASN A 50 25.85 13.54 7.37
CA ASN A 50 24.63 13.39 6.56
C ASN A 50 24.31 11.90 6.32
N VAL A 51 23.09 11.48 6.67
CA VAL A 51 22.58 10.12 6.48
C VAL A 51 21.49 10.01 5.42
N LYS A 52 20.69 11.06 5.26
CA LYS A 52 19.64 11.16 4.24
C LYS A 52 19.49 12.59 3.79
N SER A 53 19.17 12.79 2.51
CA SER A 53 18.80 14.11 1.97
C SER A 53 17.99 13.99 0.70
N GLY A 54 17.13 14.98 0.44
CA GLY A 54 16.29 15.08 -0.77
C GLY A 54 14.84 15.43 -0.46
N ASP A 55 13.98 15.28 -1.45
CA ASP A 55 12.53 15.33 -1.30
C ASP A 55 12.07 13.99 -0.70
N LEU A 56 11.82 13.98 0.61
CA LEU A 56 11.53 12.81 1.42
C LEU A 56 10.13 12.88 2.06
N ASP A 57 9.29 13.83 1.59
CA ASP A 57 7.95 14.05 2.11
C ASP A 57 7.06 12.83 1.96
N GLY A 58 6.34 12.49 3.03
CA GLY A 58 5.43 11.34 3.05
C GLY A 58 6.09 9.94 3.08
N TYR A 59 7.42 9.85 3.15
CA TYR A 59 8.12 8.57 3.23
C TYR A 59 8.52 8.19 4.64
N MET A 60 8.37 6.89 4.96
CA MET A 60 8.99 6.31 6.15
C MET A 60 10.48 6.09 5.89
N LEU A 61 11.32 6.78 6.65
CA LEU A 61 12.76 6.84 6.43
C LEU A 61 13.49 5.96 7.43
N PRO A 62 14.07 4.82 7.01
CA PRO A 62 14.95 4.04 7.87
C PRO A 62 16.28 4.81 8.08
N ILE A 63 16.57 5.11 9.33
CA ILE A 63 17.80 5.78 9.76
C ILE A 63 18.80 4.74 10.33
N GLY A 64 18.25 3.69 10.98
CA GLY A 64 19.04 2.64 11.60
C GLY A 64 19.49 2.96 13.01
N LYS A 65 20.61 2.37 13.43
CA LYS A 65 21.09 2.48 14.82
C LYS A 65 21.64 3.86 15.15
N VAL A 66 21.17 4.40 16.29
CA VAL A 66 21.67 5.67 16.83
C VAL A 66 22.05 5.47 18.30
N SER A 67 23.28 5.83 18.66
CA SER A 67 23.80 5.63 20.02
C SER A 67 23.25 6.66 21.00
N ALA A 68 23.15 6.28 22.27
CA ALA A 68 22.87 7.24 23.33
C ALA A 68 23.91 8.35 23.37
N GLY A 69 23.49 9.58 23.51
CA GLY A 69 24.34 10.78 23.50
C GLY A 69 24.53 11.39 22.11
N SER A 70 24.11 10.74 21.04
CA SER A 70 24.12 11.32 19.69
C SER A 70 23.03 12.39 19.53
N GLU A 71 23.24 13.27 18.59
CA GLU A 71 22.28 14.30 18.15
C GLU A 71 21.79 13.98 16.74
N VAL A 72 20.48 13.72 16.61
CA VAL A 72 19.83 13.62 15.30
C VAL A 72 19.26 14.99 14.93
N LYS A 73 19.69 15.50 13.79
CA LYS A 73 19.26 16.80 13.30
C LYS A 73 18.51 16.65 11.98
N VAL A 74 17.27 17.18 11.92
CA VAL A 74 16.45 17.21 10.70
C VAL A 74 16.35 18.65 10.27
N THR A 75 16.89 18.98 9.10
CA THR A 75 16.87 20.31 8.50
C THR A 75 15.92 20.28 7.30
N PHE A 76 14.86 21.08 7.37
CA PHE A 76 13.93 21.31 6.27
C PHE A 76 14.29 22.62 5.56
N GLN A 77 14.54 22.53 4.26
CA GLN A 77 14.66 23.69 3.39
C GLN A 77 13.26 24.13 2.95
N LEU A 78 12.88 25.35 3.29
CA LEU A 78 11.57 25.88 2.95
C LEU A 78 11.57 26.54 1.58
N LYS A 79 10.43 26.51 0.89
CA LYS A 79 10.24 27.20 -0.40
C LYS A 79 10.23 28.73 -0.17
N GLY A 80 11.05 29.46 -0.93
CA GLY A 80 11.32 30.87 -0.71
C GLY A 80 10.18 31.87 -0.97
N GLU A 81 9.04 31.41 -1.49
CA GLU A 81 7.89 32.27 -1.85
C GLU A 81 6.72 32.16 -0.85
N THR A 82 6.90 31.45 0.26
CA THR A 82 5.80 31.09 1.15
C THR A 82 5.97 31.72 2.54
N GLU A 83 4.90 32.31 3.05
CA GLU A 83 4.89 32.93 4.38
C GLU A 83 4.42 31.97 5.48
N THR A 84 3.65 30.94 5.14
CA THR A 84 3.07 30.00 6.13
C THR A 84 3.12 28.55 5.65
N GLY A 85 3.29 27.64 6.60
CA GLY A 85 3.26 26.21 6.33
C GLY A 85 3.24 25.38 7.61
N TYR A 86 3.30 24.06 7.46
CA TYR A 86 3.46 23.15 8.59
C TYR A 86 4.42 22.03 8.25
N VAL A 87 5.00 21.46 9.30
CA VAL A 87 5.75 20.19 9.23
C VAL A 87 5.28 19.32 10.38
N ARG A 88 4.89 18.09 10.04
CA ARG A 88 4.66 17.02 11.02
C ARG A 88 5.87 16.09 10.96
N LEU A 89 6.55 15.93 12.10
CA LEU A 89 7.72 15.06 12.24
C LEU A 89 7.43 13.99 13.30
N SER A 90 7.54 12.75 12.93
CA SER A 90 7.39 11.58 13.80
C SER A 90 8.68 10.78 13.84
N ALA A 91 8.99 10.21 15.01
CA ALA A 91 10.14 9.33 15.21
C ALA A 91 9.71 8.07 15.94
N ALA A 92 10.11 6.91 15.44
CA ALA A 92 9.80 5.62 16.02
C ALA A 92 11.06 4.76 16.16
N ASP A 93 11.13 4.00 17.25
CA ASP A 93 12.11 2.93 17.46
C ASP A 93 11.42 1.60 17.11
N PHE A 94 11.92 0.89 16.11
CA PHE A 94 11.37 -0.41 15.71
C PHE A 94 11.96 -1.52 16.60
N ASP A 95 11.11 -2.12 17.41
CA ASP A 95 11.52 -3.22 18.29
C ASP A 95 11.60 -4.55 17.50
N GLN A 96 12.80 -4.83 16.98
CA GLN A 96 13.07 -6.05 16.21
C GLN A 96 12.85 -7.33 17.04
N LYS A 97 13.08 -7.27 18.35
CA LYS A 97 12.89 -8.42 19.23
C LYS A 97 11.39 -8.74 19.37
N GLU A 98 10.59 -7.71 19.62
CA GLU A 98 9.14 -7.89 19.73
C GLU A 98 8.51 -8.33 18.40
N TYR A 99 9.00 -7.78 17.29
CA TYR A 99 8.59 -8.25 15.96
C TYR A 99 8.92 -9.73 15.74
N ASN A 100 10.12 -10.18 16.12
CA ASN A 100 10.51 -11.59 16.00
C ASN A 100 9.65 -12.49 16.91
N ASN A 101 9.37 -12.08 18.14
CA ASN A 101 8.49 -12.80 19.05
C ASN A 101 7.09 -12.96 18.42
N LEU A 102 6.52 -11.88 17.91
CA LEU A 102 5.21 -11.91 17.24
C LEU A 102 5.22 -12.84 16.03
N LYS A 103 6.29 -12.78 15.23
CA LYS A 103 6.46 -13.66 14.07
C LYS A 103 6.52 -15.14 14.48
N GLU A 104 7.26 -15.46 15.53
CA GLU A 104 7.34 -16.85 16.06
C GLU A 104 5.98 -17.31 16.62
N GLU A 105 5.29 -16.47 17.36
CA GLU A 105 3.96 -16.79 17.91
C GLU A 105 2.88 -17.01 16.83
N THR A 106 3.05 -16.38 15.69
CA THR A 106 2.09 -16.49 14.58
C THR A 106 2.48 -17.50 13.51
N ALA A 107 3.70 -18.02 13.53
CA ALA A 107 4.23 -18.90 12.49
C ALA A 107 3.41 -20.19 12.29
N ASP A 108 2.93 -20.80 13.38
CA ASP A 108 2.13 -22.03 13.35
C ASP A 108 0.64 -21.80 13.00
N ARG A 109 0.23 -20.53 12.87
CA ARG A 109 -1.11 -20.10 12.43
C ARG A 109 -1.08 -19.48 11.04
N ALA A 110 0.10 -19.49 10.38
CA ALA A 110 0.24 -18.89 9.08
C ALA A 110 -0.60 -19.63 8.03
N PHE A 111 -1.17 -18.87 7.11
CA PHE A 111 -1.78 -19.44 5.90
C PHE A 111 -0.69 -20.02 5.01
N ILE A 112 -0.77 -21.33 4.77
CA ILE A 112 0.22 -22.04 3.94
C ILE A 112 -0.33 -22.18 2.54
N VAL A 113 0.21 -21.39 1.61
CA VAL A 113 -0.17 -21.44 0.20
C VAL A 113 0.20 -22.80 -0.39
N ARG A 114 -0.75 -23.45 -1.06
CA ARG A 114 -0.58 -24.72 -1.76
C ARG A 114 -0.60 -24.57 -3.26
N ASP A 115 -1.47 -23.70 -3.76
CA ASP A 115 -1.59 -23.40 -5.18
C ASP A 115 -1.84 -21.91 -5.39
N TYR A 116 -1.31 -21.36 -6.49
CA TYR A 116 -1.56 -19.98 -6.86
C TYR A 116 -1.37 -19.72 -8.36
N SER A 117 -2.10 -18.76 -8.86
CA SER A 117 -1.96 -18.23 -10.22
C SER A 117 -2.12 -16.72 -10.22
N SER A 118 -2.22 -16.08 -11.39
CA SER A 118 -2.41 -14.63 -11.50
C SER A 118 -3.70 -14.11 -10.85
N ASN A 119 -4.70 -14.98 -10.68
CA ASN A 119 -6.03 -14.62 -10.17
C ASN A 119 -6.61 -15.65 -9.20
N TYR A 120 -5.78 -16.52 -8.65
CA TYR A 120 -6.19 -17.59 -7.75
C TYR A 120 -5.13 -17.83 -6.68
N ILE A 121 -5.57 -18.06 -5.45
CA ILE A 121 -4.73 -18.46 -4.32
C ILE A 121 -5.51 -19.51 -3.53
N GLU A 122 -4.87 -20.63 -3.21
CA GLU A 122 -5.42 -21.66 -2.34
C GLU A 122 -4.38 -22.09 -1.31
N GLY A 123 -4.84 -22.33 -0.10
CA GLY A 123 -3.96 -22.82 0.96
C GLY A 123 -4.73 -23.25 2.19
N ASN A 124 -3.97 -23.65 3.18
CA ASN A 124 -4.50 -24.15 4.43
C ASN A 124 -4.09 -23.26 5.60
N VAL A 125 -4.96 -23.20 6.59
CA VAL A 125 -4.69 -22.57 7.87
C VAL A 125 -5.15 -23.49 8.98
N ASN A 126 -4.42 -23.49 10.11
CA ASN A 126 -4.84 -24.13 11.36
C ASN A 126 -5.09 -23.04 12.41
N ALA A 127 -6.36 -22.65 12.55
CA ALA A 127 -6.78 -21.61 13.47
C ALA A 127 -6.96 -22.19 14.87
N LYS A 128 -6.20 -21.71 15.85
CA LYS A 128 -6.34 -22.17 17.27
C LYS A 128 -7.60 -21.64 17.94
N THR A 129 -8.10 -20.53 17.49
CA THR A 129 -9.32 -19.84 17.95
C THR A 129 -10.00 -19.21 16.76
N ASP A 130 -11.22 -18.74 16.93
CA ASP A 130 -11.84 -17.87 15.93
C ASP A 130 -10.96 -16.65 15.72
N GLN A 131 -10.59 -16.40 14.46
CA GLN A 131 -9.63 -15.34 14.12
C GLN A 131 -9.85 -14.82 12.70
N THR A 132 -9.27 -13.64 12.43
CA THR A 132 -9.21 -13.10 11.08
C THR A 132 -7.92 -13.51 10.40
N LEU A 133 -8.00 -14.10 9.23
CA LEU A 133 -6.89 -14.25 8.31
C LEU A 133 -6.65 -12.91 7.61
N PHE A 134 -5.45 -12.39 7.77
CA PHE A 134 -4.99 -11.19 7.10
C PHE A 134 -4.17 -11.58 5.86
N PHE A 135 -4.56 -11.04 4.72
CA PHE A 135 -3.80 -11.16 3.48
C PHE A 135 -3.23 -9.80 3.09
N SER A 136 -1.92 -9.74 2.83
CA SER A 136 -1.24 -8.52 2.37
C SER A 136 -1.49 -8.22 0.89
N ILE A 137 -2.70 -8.48 0.43
CA ILE A 137 -3.19 -8.14 -0.91
C ILE A 137 -4.27 -7.05 -0.78
N PRO A 138 -4.39 -6.12 -1.74
CA PRO A 138 -5.41 -5.10 -1.71
C PRO A 138 -6.83 -5.69 -1.67
N TYR A 139 -7.67 -5.12 -0.80
CA TYR A 139 -9.10 -5.42 -0.83
C TYR A 139 -9.72 -4.87 -2.12
N ASP A 140 -10.48 -5.72 -2.81
CA ASP A 140 -11.23 -5.36 -4.02
C ASP A 140 -12.49 -6.21 -4.10
N GLU A 141 -13.60 -5.65 -4.56
CA GLU A 141 -14.88 -6.36 -4.73
C GLU A 141 -14.83 -7.49 -5.77
N GLY A 142 -13.79 -7.55 -6.58
CA GLY A 142 -13.55 -8.61 -7.54
C GLY A 142 -13.04 -9.92 -6.94
N TRP A 143 -12.64 -9.91 -5.67
CA TRP A 143 -12.29 -11.14 -4.97
C TRP A 143 -13.53 -11.95 -4.59
N TYR A 144 -13.45 -13.25 -4.75
CA TYR A 144 -14.40 -14.23 -4.29
C TYR A 144 -13.67 -15.24 -3.40
N VAL A 145 -14.19 -15.44 -2.21
CA VAL A 145 -13.55 -16.24 -1.16
C VAL A 145 -14.41 -17.44 -0.80
N GLU A 146 -13.77 -18.57 -0.62
CA GLU A 146 -14.37 -19.77 -0.07
C GLU A 146 -13.54 -20.30 1.10
N VAL A 147 -14.23 -20.75 2.15
CA VAL A 147 -13.66 -21.49 3.26
C VAL A 147 -14.31 -22.88 3.24
N ASP A 148 -13.50 -23.92 3.14
CA ASP A 148 -13.93 -25.33 3.01
C ASP A 148 -14.96 -25.56 1.88
N GLY A 149 -14.74 -24.88 0.75
CA GLY A 149 -15.61 -24.95 -0.42
C GLY A 149 -16.96 -24.26 -0.28
N LYS A 150 -17.12 -23.40 0.74
CA LYS A 150 -18.32 -22.58 0.93
C LYS A 150 -17.98 -21.09 0.84
N PRO A 151 -18.84 -20.30 0.20
CA PRO A 151 -18.66 -18.85 0.14
C PRO A 151 -18.48 -18.26 1.54
N ALA A 152 -17.51 -17.38 1.68
CA ALA A 152 -17.23 -16.67 2.92
C ALA A 152 -17.18 -15.16 2.69
N ASP A 153 -17.57 -14.42 3.72
CA ASP A 153 -17.49 -12.96 3.70
C ASP A 153 -16.04 -12.49 3.84
N MET A 154 -15.75 -11.41 3.17
CA MET A 154 -14.45 -10.73 3.25
C MET A 154 -14.64 -9.27 3.59
N TRP A 155 -13.64 -8.63 4.18
CA TRP A 155 -13.70 -7.23 4.56
C TRP A 155 -12.35 -6.52 4.46
N ALA A 156 -12.37 -5.19 4.47
CA ALA A 156 -11.16 -4.39 4.33
C ALA A 156 -10.51 -4.11 5.68
N VAL A 157 -9.40 -4.79 5.98
CA VAL A 157 -8.57 -4.52 7.15
C VAL A 157 -7.80 -3.24 6.93
N GLY A 158 -7.93 -2.29 7.85
CA GLY A 158 -7.27 -0.99 7.76
C GLY A 158 -7.66 -0.19 6.51
N ASN A 159 -8.85 -0.43 5.94
CA ASN A 159 -9.33 0.15 4.69
C ASN A 159 -8.42 -0.11 3.46
N ALA A 160 -7.57 -1.13 3.52
CA ALA A 160 -6.58 -1.38 2.47
C ALA A 160 -6.44 -2.86 2.10
N PHE A 161 -6.40 -3.76 3.06
CA PHE A 161 -6.04 -5.17 2.86
C PHE A 161 -7.21 -6.11 3.06
N LEU A 162 -7.12 -7.29 2.48
CA LEU A 162 -8.18 -8.30 2.55
C LEU A 162 -8.12 -9.08 3.87
N GLY A 163 -9.25 -9.16 4.57
CA GLY A 163 -9.48 -9.96 5.77
C GLY A 163 -10.61 -10.97 5.59
N ILE A 164 -10.46 -12.15 6.19
CA ILE A 164 -11.43 -13.24 6.15
C ILE A 164 -11.52 -13.82 7.55
N ASP A 165 -12.73 -13.93 8.10
CA ASP A 165 -12.94 -14.54 9.41
C ASP A 165 -13.04 -16.06 9.26
N VAL A 166 -12.27 -16.78 10.08
CA VAL A 166 -12.30 -18.26 10.17
C VAL A 166 -12.52 -18.70 11.60
N SER A 167 -13.27 -19.78 11.76
CA SER A 167 -13.46 -20.43 13.07
C SER A 167 -12.21 -21.15 13.54
N ALA A 168 -12.20 -21.60 14.79
CA ALA A 168 -11.15 -22.50 15.26
C ALA A 168 -11.20 -23.83 14.50
N GLY A 169 -10.04 -24.32 14.05
CA GLY A 169 -9.89 -25.57 13.31
C GLY A 169 -8.94 -25.49 12.11
N GLU A 170 -8.87 -26.60 11.39
CA GLU A 170 -8.15 -26.65 10.11
C GLU A 170 -9.11 -26.29 8.98
N HIS A 171 -8.71 -25.34 8.15
CA HIS A 171 -9.51 -24.87 7.02
C HIS A 171 -8.69 -24.81 5.74
N THR A 172 -9.36 -25.10 4.64
CA THR A 172 -8.88 -24.78 3.30
C THR A 172 -9.53 -23.49 2.84
N VAL A 173 -8.73 -22.51 2.48
CA VAL A 173 -9.23 -21.19 2.00
C VAL A 173 -8.78 -21.01 0.58
N SER A 174 -9.71 -20.64 -0.29
CA SER A 174 -9.44 -20.28 -1.68
C SER A 174 -9.95 -18.89 -1.99
N LEU A 175 -9.15 -18.15 -2.75
CA LEU A 175 -9.46 -16.82 -3.25
C LEU A 175 -9.36 -16.84 -4.77
N SER A 176 -10.39 -16.36 -5.45
CA SER A 176 -10.38 -16.16 -6.88
C SER A 176 -10.72 -14.72 -7.23
N TYR A 177 -10.02 -14.14 -8.21
CA TYR A 177 -10.22 -12.76 -8.61
C TYR A 177 -10.82 -12.66 -10.00
N THR A 178 -11.86 -11.85 -10.12
CA THR A 178 -12.42 -11.44 -11.39
C THR A 178 -12.60 -9.93 -11.41
N SER A 179 -11.92 -9.24 -12.33
CA SER A 179 -12.00 -7.79 -12.41
C SER A 179 -13.44 -7.31 -12.54
N PRO A 180 -13.89 -6.39 -11.68
CA PRO A 180 -15.22 -5.79 -11.79
C PRO A 180 -15.48 -5.24 -13.20
N GLY A 181 -16.64 -5.55 -13.74
CA GLY A 181 -17.02 -5.14 -15.11
C GLY A 181 -16.44 -6.01 -16.25
N ALA A 182 -15.50 -6.91 -16.01
CA ALA A 182 -14.94 -7.77 -17.06
C ALA A 182 -16.00 -8.59 -17.79
N SER A 183 -16.97 -9.17 -17.08
CA SER A 183 -18.06 -9.93 -17.67
C SER A 183 -19.00 -9.06 -18.50
N ALA A 184 -19.28 -7.84 -18.06
CA ALA A 184 -20.10 -6.87 -18.81
C ALA A 184 -19.35 -6.40 -20.07
N GLY A 185 -18.07 -6.07 -19.94
CA GLY A 185 -17.22 -5.67 -21.05
C GLY A 185 -17.12 -6.75 -22.12
N TRP A 186 -16.94 -8.00 -21.72
CA TRP A 186 -16.91 -9.14 -22.66
C TRP A 186 -18.23 -9.31 -23.43
N LYS A 187 -19.38 -9.19 -22.75
CA LYS A 187 -20.72 -9.27 -23.37
C LYS A 187 -20.93 -8.16 -24.38
N ILE A 188 -20.57 -6.90 -24.04
CA ILE A 188 -20.69 -5.74 -24.92
C ILE A 188 -19.77 -5.92 -26.15
N SER A 189 -18.54 -6.33 -25.95
CA SER A 189 -17.58 -6.55 -27.04
C SER A 189 -18.05 -7.66 -27.99
N SER A 190 -18.56 -8.76 -27.45
CA SER A 190 -19.09 -9.86 -28.24
C SER A 190 -20.30 -9.41 -29.08
N LEU A 191 -21.22 -8.65 -28.50
CA LEU A 191 -22.37 -8.09 -29.22
C LEU A 191 -21.91 -7.16 -30.35
N ALA A 192 -20.95 -6.28 -30.07
CA ALA A 192 -20.40 -5.37 -31.07
C ALA A 192 -19.78 -6.13 -32.25
N ILE A 193 -19.05 -7.21 -32.00
CA ILE A 193 -18.46 -8.07 -33.03
C ILE A 193 -19.57 -8.71 -33.89
N VAL A 194 -20.63 -9.22 -33.27
CA VAL A 194 -21.75 -9.82 -34.01
C VAL A 194 -22.45 -8.81 -34.91
N ILE A 195 -22.70 -7.60 -34.42
CA ILE A 195 -23.30 -6.51 -35.21
C ILE A 195 -22.37 -6.13 -36.38
N PHE A 196 -21.06 -6.00 -36.11
CA PHE A 196 -20.08 -5.67 -37.14
C PHE A 196 -20.04 -6.73 -38.25
N LEU A 197 -19.94 -8.01 -37.89
CA LEU A 197 -19.94 -9.10 -38.86
C LEU A 197 -21.25 -9.19 -39.65
N GLY A 198 -22.40 -8.98 -38.99
CA GLY A 198 -23.70 -8.89 -39.64
C GLY A 198 -23.79 -7.75 -40.68
N SER A 199 -23.28 -6.59 -40.30
CA SER A 199 -23.26 -5.44 -41.25
C SER A 199 -22.36 -5.68 -42.47
N CYS A 200 -21.20 -6.31 -42.26
CA CYS A 200 -20.31 -6.72 -43.34
C CYS A 200 -20.98 -7.75 -44.27
N PHE A 201 -21.71 -8.71 -43.71
CA PHE A 201 -22.40 -9.71 -44.46
C PHE A 201 -23.51 -9.10 -45.35
N VAL A 202 -24.34 -8.21 -44.74
CA VAL A 202 -25.41 -7.48 -45.49
C VAL A 202 -24.80 -6.65 -46.61
N LYS A 203 -23.72 -5.91 -46.35
CA LYS A 203 -23.03 -5.11 -47.37
C LYS A 203 -22.48 -5.98 -48.50
N SER A 204 -21.95 -7.14 -48.19
CA SER A 204 -21.40 -8.10 -49.15
C SER A 204 -22.52 -8.65 -50.07
N ARG A 205 -23.68 -9.00 -49.49
CA ARG A 205 -24.84 -9.49 -50.22
C ARG A 205 -25.40 -8.39 -51.16
N TYR A 206 -25.55 -7.18 -50.65
CA TYR A 206 -26.04 -6.05 -51.43
C TYR A 206 -25.18 -5.75 -52.66
N LYS A 207 -23.86 -5.82 -52.52
CA LYS A 207 -22.89 -5.64 -53.62
C LYS A 207 -22.93 -6.78 -54.66
N SER A 208 -23.24 -8.00 -54.21
CA SER A 208 -23.42 -9.16 -55.10
C SER A 208 -24.71 -9.07 -55.94
N ASP A 209 -25.79 -8.55 -55.36
CA ASP A 209 -27.09 -8.41 -56.04
C ASP A 209 -27.10 -7.29 -57.10
N ILE A 210 -26.33 -6.21 -56.85
CA ILE A 210 -26.13 -5.16 -57.87
C ILE A 210 -25.38 -5.69 -59.09
N LYS A 211 -24.29 -6.47 -58.85
CA LYS A 211 -23.51 -7.05 -59.97
C LYS A 211 -24.26 -8.09 -60.82
N LYS A 212 -25.34 -8.64 -60.35
CA LYS A 212 -26.20 -9.58 -61.11
C LYS A 212 -27.25 -8.89 -61.96
N LYS A 213 -27.46 -7.58 -61.77
CA LYS A 213 -28.47 -6.79 -62.50
C LYS A 213 -27.88 -5.93 -63.65
N GLU A 214 -26.54 -5.86 -63.75
CA GLU A 214 -25.81 -5.37 -64.90
C GLU A 214 -25.39 -6.55 -65.83
#